data_c85a7ceaaafa8c2e13781cf8b6cc25e0
#
_entry.id   c85a7ceaaafa8c2e13781cf8b6cc25e0
#
_cell.length_a   1.000
_cell.length_b   1.000
_cell.length_c   1.000
_cell.angle_alpha   90.00
_cell.angle_beta   90.00
_cell.angle_gamma   90.00
#
_symmetry.space_group_name_H-M   'P 1'
#
loop_
_entity.id
_entity.type
_entity.pdbx_description
1 polymer ?
#
loop_
_entity_poly.entity_id
_entity_poly.type
_entity_poly.pdbx_seq_one_letter_code
_entity_poly.pdbx_strand_id
1 'polypeptide(L)'
;MDLNGISALVSGGASGLGEATAKELAAAGATVVIADLNAERGEAIAKEIGGVFVATDVSQEGQVQAAVRAAVDTGKPFRAAVSCAGIGWATRTVDRSGNPHDLDSYQKVIQVNLIGTFNVLRLSAAEIAKTEPVNEDGERGAIVNTASLAGIEGQIGQIAYSSSKGGVIGMTLPAARDLAAVGVTVNTIAPGILETPIYGEGEGAEEFKQRLAAPIPFPKRLGTAGEFGRLARALLEISYVNGEVVRIDGALRMPPK
;
A
#
# COMPACT_ATOMS: atom_id res chain seq x y z
N MET A 1 3.09 -2.96 -18.15
CA MET A 1 3.29 -1.70 -18.92
C MET A 1 4.64 -1.06 -18.60
N ASP A 2 5.17 -0.14 -19.45
CA ASP A 2 6.32 0.68 -19.12
C ASP A 2 5.89 1.83 -18.17
N LEU A 3 6.70 2.12 -17.16
CA LEU A 3 6.44 3.20 -16.21
C LEU A 3 7.06 4.53 -16.64
N ASN A 4 7.93 4.53 -17.64
CA ASN A 4 8.56 5.74 -18.12
C ASN A 4 7.53 6.66 -18.81
N GLY A 5 7.45 7.90 -18.36
CA GLY A 5 6.59 8.92 -18.94
C GLY A 5 5.11 8.84 -18.55
N ILE A 6 4.75 8.01 -17.55
CA ILE A 6 3.40 7.98 -16.97
C ILE A 6 3.31 8.81 -15.68
N SER A 7 2.09 9.05 -15.21
CA SER A 7 1.80 9.52 -13.86
C SER A 7 1.39 8.36 -12.96
N ALA A 8 1.82 8.40 -11.70
CA ALA A 8 1.51 7.42 -10.68
C ALA A 8 1.07 8.10 -9.36
N LEU A 9 0.13 7.50 -8.63
CA LEU A 9 -0.30 7.93 -7.30
C LEU A 9 0.20 6.94 -6.24
N VAL A 10 0.84 7.43 -5.18
CA VAL A 10 1.23 6.61 -4.03
C VAL A 10 0.62 7.19 -2.76
N SER A 11 -0.37 6.49 -2.16
CA SER A 11 -0.91 6.88 -0.86
C SER A 11 -0.04 6.36 0.28
N GLY A 12 0.09 7.13 1.37
CA GLY A 12 1.05 6.83 2.43
C GLY A 12 2.50 7.02 1.98
N GLY A 13 2.72 7.88 0.98
CA GLY A 13 4.00 8.04 0.29
C GLY A 13 5.05 8.87 1.04
N ALA A 14 4.72 9.44 2.21
CA ALA A 14 5.65 10.26 2.98
C ALA A 14 6.56 9.44 3.93
N SER A 15 6.43 8.12 3.99
CA SER A 15 7.26 7.28 4.85
C SER A 15 7.27 5.80 4.46
N GLY A 16 8.26 5.06 4.96
CA GLY A 16 8.32 3.59 4.94
C GLY A 16 8.09 2.97 3.56
N LEU A 17 7.11 2.09 3.45
CA LEU A 17 6.83 1.35 2.21
C LEU A 17 6.39 2.26 1.07
N GLY A 18 5.56 3.27 1.37
CA GLY A 18 5.08 4.23 0.39
C GLY A 18 6.20 5.13 -0.14
N GLU A 19 7.07 5.65 0.74
CA GLU A 19 8.25 6.43 0.34
C GLU A 19 9.17 5.63 -0.58
N ALA A 20 9.50 4.38 -0.19
CA ALA A 20 10.34 3.52 -1.00
C ALA A 20 9.69 3.20 -2.36
N THR A 21 8.36 3.01 -2.38
CA THR A 21 7.62 2.81 -3.63
C THR A 21 7.67 4.06 -4.50
N ALA A 22 7.42 5.25 -3.92
CA ALA A 22 7.46 6.51 -4.67
C ALA A 22 8.83 6.74 -5.32
N LYS A 23 9.93 6.49 -4.58
CA LYS A 23 11.30 6.59 -5.10
C LYS A 23 11.57 5.57 -6.21
N GLU A 24 11.12 4.33 -6.05
CA GLU A 24 11.29 3.27 -7.06
C GLU A 24 10.54 3.59 -8.37
N LEU A 25 9.30 4.10 -8.28
CA LEU A 25 8.52 4.49 -9.45
C LEU A 25 9.11 5.71 -10.15
N ALA A 26 9.57 6.70 -9.39
CA ALA A 26 10.24 7.88 -9.95
C ALA A 26 11.56 7.49 -10.66
N ALA A 27 12.35 6.59 -10.07
CA ALA A 27 13.56 6.05 -10.69
C ALA A 27 13.27 5.28 -12.00
N ALA A 28 12.06 4.73 -12.14
CA ALA A 28 11.57 4.11 -13.38
C ALA A 28 11.02 5.11 -14.40
N GLY A 29 11.08 6.42 -14.12
CA GLY A 29 10.66 7.49 -15.03
C GLY A 29 9.20 7.93 -14.91
N ALA A 30 8.48 7.47 -13.87
CA ALA A 30 7.13 7.94 -13.58
C ALA A 30 7.15 9.31 -12.87
N THR A 31 6.18 10.17 -13.19
CA THR A 31 5.87 11.35 -12.38
C THR A 31 4.98 10.92 -11.23
N VAL A 32 5.48 10.99 -10.00
CA VAL A 32 4.77 10.45 -8.82
C VAL A 32 4.06 11.54 -8.04
N VAL A 33 2.78 11.32 -7.76
CA VAL A 33 2.01 12.10 -6.79
C VAL A 33 2.00 11.34 -5.46
N ILE A 34 2.49 12.01 -4.41
CA ILE A 34 2.51 11.53 -3.03
C ILE A 34 1.27 12.03 -2.32
N ALA A 35 0.43 11.13 -1.85
CA ALA A 35 -0.75 11.42 -1.05
C ALA A 35 -0.52 10.97 0.40
N ASP A 36 -0.41 11.91 1.35
CA ASP A 36 -0.10 11.59 2.75
C ASP A 36 -0.66 12.68 3.69
N LEU A 37 -0.80 12.34 4.97
CA LEU A 37 -1.15 13.31 6.01
C LEU A 37 0.04 14.19 6.42
N ASN A 38 1.26 13.68 6.33
CA ASN A 38 2.47 14.37 6.75
C ASN A 38 2.99 15.29 5.64
N ALA A 39 2.57 16.56 5.69
CA ALA A 39 2.94 17.54 4.67
C ALA A 39 4.44 17.80 4.61
N GLU A 40 5.11 17.96 5.76
CA GLU A 40 6.54 18.29 5.82
C GLU A 40 7.39 17.20 5.11
N ARG A 41 7.17 15.93 5.48
CA ARG A 41 7.90 14.82 4.85
C ARG A 41 7.47 14.59 3.41
N GLY A 42 6.16 14.68 3.13
CA GLY A 42 5.61 14.46 1.80
C GLY A 42 6.14 15.47 0.78
N GLU A 43 6.21 16.75 1.14
CA GLU A 43 6.80 17.81 0.31
C GLU A 43 8.30 17.60 0.09
N ALA A 44 9.03 17.20 1.14
CA ALA A 44 10.47 16.93 1.03
C ALA A 44 10.75 15.78 0.05
N ILE A 45 10.01 14.67 0.15
CA ILE A 45 10.18 13.52 -0.75
C ILE A 45 9.71 13.87 -2.16
N ALA A 46 8.59 14.57 -2.32
CA ALA A 46 8.12 15.01 -3.63
C ALA A 46 9.17 15.88 -4.33
N LYS A 47 9.80 16.79 -3.61
CA LYS A 47 10.92 17.61 -4.13
C LYS A 47 12.13 16.76 -4.51
N GLU A 48 12.49 15.78 -3.68
CA GLU A 48 13.61 14.86 -3.93
C GLU A 48 13.45 14.08 -5.24
N ILE A 49 12.22 13.58 -5.50
CA ILE A 49 11.94 12.73 -6.66
C ILE A 49 11.38 13.49 -7.88
N GLY A 50 11.27 14.83 -7.80
CA GLY A 50 10.66 15.63 -8.87
C GLY A 50 9.15 15.37 -9.05
N GLY A 51 8.48 14.95 -8.00
CA GLY A 51 7.05 14.63 -7.96
C GLY A 51 6.19 15.76 -7.40
N VAL A 52 4.95 15.43 -7.05
CA VAL A 52 3.96 16.34 -6.46
C VAL A 52 3.49 15.80 -5.12
N PHE A 53 3.25 16.67 -4.13
CA PHE A 53 2.63 16.29 -2.86
C PHE A 53 1.19 16.82 -2.79
N VAL A 54 0.30 15.99 -2.23
CA VAL A 54 -1.09 16.37 -1.91
C VAL A 54 -1.43 15.88 -0.50
N ALA A 55 -1.75 16.80 0.41
CA ALA A 55 -2.20 16.44 1.75
C ALA A 55 -3.50 15.63 1.66
N THR A 56 -3.49 14.39 2.14
CA THR A 56 -4.58 13.44 1.89
C THR A 56 -4.82 12.51 3.08
N ASP A 57 -6.02 12.59 3.66
CA ASP A 57 -6.61 11.53 4.46
C ASP A 57 -7.37 10.59 3.53
N VAL A 58 -6.91 9.35 3.38
CA VAL A 58 -7.52 8.36 2.47
C VAL A 58 -8.94 7.97 2.88
N SER A 59 -9.32 8.21 4.14
CA SER A 59 -10.68 8.01 4.63
C SER A 59 -11.67 9.06 4.11
N GLN A 60 -11.18 10.18 3.58
CA GLN A 60 -11.97 11.30 3.07
C GLN A 60 -12.00 11.28 1.53
N GLU A 61 -13.15 10.94 0.98
CA GLU A 61 -13.32 10.81 -0.49
C GLU A 61 -12.84 12.05 -1.25
N GLY A 62 -13.23 13.26 -0.81
CA GLY A 62 -12.86 14.50 -1.51
C GLY A 62 -11.36 14.77 -1.54
N GLN A 63 -10.61 14.33 -0.49
CA GLN A 63 -9.16 14.46 -0.48
C GLN A 63 -8.48 13.46 -1.41
N VAL A 64 -8.98 12.22 -1.48
CA VAL A 64 -8.50 11.23 -2.45
C VAL A 64 -8.81 11.67 -3.89
N GLN A 65 -9.99 12.25 -4.13
CA GLN A 65 -10.32 12.85 -5.45
C GLN A 65 -9.33 13.96 -5.84
N ALA A 66 -8.94 14.81 -4.89
CA ALA A 66 -7.95 15.87 -5.14
C ALA A 66 -6.57 15.27 -5.50
N ALA A 67 -6.12 14.22 -4.79
CA ALA A 67 -4.87 13.54 -5.09
C ALA A 67 -4.89 12.84 -6.46
N VAL A 68 -5.98 12.16 -6.81
CA VAL A 68 -6.17 11.54 -8.14
C VAL A 68 -6.19 12.61 -9.23
N ARG A 69 -6.89 13.74 -9.01
CA ARG A 69 -6.89 14.86 -9.96
C ARG A 69 -5.47 15.41 -10.16
N ALA A 70 -4.70 15.61 -9.10
CA ALA A 70 -3.32 16.04 -9.22
C ALA A 70 -2.48 15.08 -10.07
N ALA A 71 -2.75 13.75 -9.98
CA ALA A 71 -2.08 12.77 -10.82
C ALA A 71 -2.49 12.88 -12.31
N VAL A 72 -3.75 13.17 -12.58
CA VAL A 72 -4.23 13.44 -13.96
C VAL A 72 -3.63 14.74 -14.50
N ASP A 73 -3.52 15.78 -13.66
CA ASP A 73 -3.09 17.13 -14.06
C ASP A 73 -1.56 17.26 -14.22
N THR A 74 -0.77 16.19 -14.01
CA THR A 74 0.69 16.21 -14.27
C THR A 74 1.08 16.40 -15.73
N GLY A 75 0.14 16.32 -16.66
CA GLY A 75 0.39 16.31 -18.10
C GLY A 75 0.93 14.99 -18.64
N LYS A 76 1.00 13.96 -17.81
CA LYS A 76 1.34 12.58 -18.18
C LYS A 76 0.12 11.68 -18.02
N PRO A 77 -0.04 10.61 -18.84
CA PRO A 77 -1.17 9.70 -18.66
C PRO A 77 -1.12 9.02 -17.28
N PHE A 78 -2.20 9.18 -16.50
CA PHE A 78 -2.32 8.54 -15.18
C PHE A 78 -2.64 7.06 -15.34
N ARG A 79 -1.70 6.18 -14.98
CA ARG A 79 -1.77 4.73 -15.26
C ARG A 79 -1.46 3.82 -14.08
N ALA A 80 -0.95 4.35 -12.98
CA ALA A 80 -0.56 3.54 -11.84
C ALA A 80 -1.04 4.13 -10.51
N ALA A 81 -1.51 3.27 -9.59
CA ALA A 81 -1.78 3.66 -8.22
C ALA A 81 -1.28 2.59 -7.24
N VAL A 82 -0.63 3.02 -6.15
CA VAL A 82 -0.19 2.14 -5.07
C VAL A 82 -0.73 2.64 -3.74
N SER A 83 -1.49 1.76 -3.06
CA SER A 83 -2.10 2.06 -1.76
C SER A 83 -1.20 1.57 -0.63
N CYS A 84 -0.43 2.46 0.02
CA CYS A 84 0.41 2.15 1.18
C CYS A 84 -0.09 2.79 2.48
N ALA A 85 -1.05 3.72 2.43
CA ALA A 85 -1.60 4.35 3.61
C ALA A 85 -2.28 3.33 4.54
N GLY A 86 -1.98 3.41 5.83
CA GLY A 86 -2.58 2.53 6.82
C GLY A 86 -2.06 2.78 8.22
N ILE A 87 -2.81 2.31 9.20
CA ILE A 87 -2.46 2.38 10.63
C ILE A 87 -2.42 0.98 11.23
N GLY A 88 -1.45 0.76 12.15
CA GLY A 88 -1.40 -0.41 13.00
C GLY A 88 -2.27 -0.23 14.24
N TRP A 89 -2.86 -1.30 14.72
CA TRP A 89 -3.61 -1.31 15.98
C TRP A 89 -3.57 -2.69 16.62
N ALA A 90 -3.32 -2.73 17.93
CA ALA A 90 -3.26 -3.97 18.67
C ALA A 90 -4.02 -3.84 20.00
N THR A 91 -5.23 -4.41 20.06
CA THR A 91 -6.06 -4.48 21.27
C THR A 91 -6.86 -5.79 21.24
N ARG A 92 -6.93 -6.48 22.37
CA ARG A 92 -7.69 -7.74 22.49
C ARG A 92 -9.18 -7.51 22.33
N THR A 93 -9.91 -8.51 21.83
CA THR A 93 -11.38 -8.51 21.76
C THR A 93 -12.02 -8.34 23.13
N VAL A 94 -11.40 -8.93 24.16
CA VAL A 94 -11.70 -8.71 25.57
C VAL A 94 -10.38 -8.50 26.30
N ASP A 95 -10.26 -7.43 27.08
CA ASP A 95 -9.08 -7.12 27.86
C ASP A 95 -8.96 -8.00 29.13
N ARG A 96 -7.88 -7.83 29.91
CA ARG A 96 -7.67 -8.60 31.14
C ARG A 96 -8.67 -8.26 32.26
N SER A 97 -9.35 -7.13 32.15
CA SER A 97 -10.36 -6.66 33.10
C SER A 97 -11.80 -7.06 32.70
N GLY A 98 -11.94 -7.77 31.56
CA GLY A 98 -13.23 -8.21 31.03
C GLY A 98 -13.94 -7.15 30.17
N ASN A 99 -13.30 -6.02 29.84
CA ASN A 99 -13.91 -5.00 28.98
C ASN A 99 -13.82 -5.40 27.51
N PRO A 100 -14.86 -5.11 26.70
CA PRO A 100 -14.84 -5.37 25.27
C PRO A 100 -13.86 -4.41 24.56
N HIS A 101 -13.41 -4.82 23.35
CA HIS A 101 -12.66 -3.96 22.44
C HIS A 101 -13.46 -2.68 22.14
N ASP A 102 -12.78 -1.54 22.18
CA ASP A 102 -13.38 -0.27 21.81
C ASP A 102 -13.80 -0.26 20.34
N LEU A 103 -15.09 0.03 20.10
CA LEU A 103 -15.67 -0.01 18.75
C LEU A 103 -15.16 1.13 17.87
N ASP A 104 -14.91 2.31 18.43
CA ASP A 104 -14.44 3.48 17.67
C ASP A 104 -13.03 3.23 17.12
N SER A 105 -12.15 2.62 17.91
CA SER A 105 -10.82 2.20 17.46
C SER A 105 -10.89 1.16 16.34
N TYR A 106 -11.79 0.17 16.46
CA TYR A 106 -12.03 -0.81 15.40
C TYR A 106 -12.49 -0.14 14.11
N GLN A 107 -13.50 0.72 14.19
CA GLN A 107 -14.05 1.46 13.04
C GLN A 107 -12.99 2.34 12.38
N LYS A 108 -12.15 3.02 13.18
CA LYS A 108 -11.07 3.85 12.65
C LYS A 108 -10.07 3.04 11.82
N VAL A 109 -9.68 1.85 12.29
CA VAL A 109 -8.77 0.96 11.54
C VAL A 109 -9.40 0.51 10.23
N ILE A 110 -10.68 0.09 10.26
CA ILE A 110 -11.41 -0.29 9.04
C ILE A 110 -11.52 0.90 8.09
N GLN A 111 -11.85 2.08 8.59
CA GLN A 111 -12.03 3.29 7.79
C GLN A 111 -10.74 3.69 7.06
N VAL A 112 -9.60 3.68 7.74
CA VAL A 112 -8.32 4.04 7.12
C VAL A 112 -7.81 2.91 6.21
N ASN A 113 -7.69 1.69 6.74
CA ASN A 113 -6.97 0.62 6.05
C ASN A 113 -7.77 -0.03 4.93
N LEU A 114 -9.08 -0.18 5.09
CA LEU A 114 -9.94 -0.87 4.11
C LEU A 114 -10.69 0.13 3.23
N ILE A 115 -11.48 1.02 3.84
CA ILE A 115 -12.25 2.00 3.07
C ILE A 115 -11.32 2.98 2.35
N GLY A 116 -10.24 3.43 3.01
CA GLY A 116 -9.23 4.29 2.40
C GLY A 116 -8.54 3.62 1.20
N THR A 117 -8.15 2.35 1.31
CA THR A 117 -7.60 1.59 0.18
C THR A 117 -8.61 1.46 -0.96
N PHE A 118 -9.88 1.18 -0.64
CA PHE A 118 -10.95 1.12 -1.65
C PHE A 118 -11.19 2.48 -2.33
N ASN A 119 -11.12 3.60 -1.58
CA ASN A 119 -11.21 4.94 -2.16
C ASN A 119 -10.11 5.20 -3.18
N VAL A 120 -8.86 4.89 -2.83
CA VAL A 120 -7.73 5.05 -3.76
C VAL A 120 -7.93 4.15 -4.99
N LEU A 121 -8.27 2.88 -4.80
CA LEU A 121 -8.50 1.93 -5.89
C LEU A 121 -9.59 2.42 -6.85
N ARG A 122 -10.82 2.66 -6.35
CA ARG A 122 -11.98 2.98 -7.20
C ARG A 122 -11.83 4.30 -7.95
N LEU A 123 -11.28 5.33 -7.28
CA LEU A 123 -11.12 6.66 -7.89
C LEU A 123 -9.98 6.67 -8.90
N SER A 124 -8.87 5.97 -8.61
CA SER A 124 -7.78 5.80 -9.58
C SER A 124 -8.22 4.97 -10.78
N ALA A 125 -8.91 3.85 -10.57
CA ALA A 125 -9.40 3.01 -11.66
C ALA A 125 -10.33 3.77 -12.62
N ALA A 126 -11.21 4.63 -12.07
CA ALA A 126 -12.13 5.44 -12.87
C ALA A 126 -11.41 6.43 -13.79
N GLU A 127 -10.28 7.00 -13.36
CA GLU A 127 -9.49 7.91 -14.22
C GLU A 127 -8.56 7.14 -15.17
N ILE A 128 -7.93 6.06 -14.72
CA ILE A 128 -7.10 5.20 -15.57
C ILE A 128 -7.92 4.62 -16.73
N ALA A 129 -9.17 4.23 -16.49
CA ALA A 129 -10.07 3.69 -17.50
C ALA A 129 -10.39 4.67 -18.67
N LYS A 130 -10.18 5.97 -18.46
CA LYS A 130 -10.38 7.01 -19.50
C LYS A 130 -9.16 7.19 -20.41
N THR A 131 -8.02 6.58 -20.07
CA THR A 131 -6.79 6.69 -20.88
C THR A 131 -6.86 5.75 -22.09
N GLU A 132 -6.10 6.07 -23.13
CA GLU A 132 -5.96 5.16 -24.28
C GLU A 132 -5.17 3.90 -23.88
N PRO A 133 -5.49 2.73 -24.44
CA PRO A 133 -4.70 1.52 -24.22
C PRO A 133 -3.22 1.69 -24.64
N VAL A 134 -2.32 1.00 -23.93
CA VAL A 134 -0.87 1.03 -24.21
C VAL A 134 -0.41 -0.11 -25.13
N ASN A 135 -1.24 -1.12 -25.34
CA ASN A 135 -0.94 -2.28 -26.16
C ASN A 135 -2.21 -2.89 -26.78
N GLU A 136 -2.01 -3.93 -27.62
CA GLU A 136 -3.09 -4.64 -28.31
C GLU A 136 -4.02 -5.43 -27.39
N ASP A 137 -3.57 -5.77 -26.16
CA ASP A 137 -4.37 -6.44 -25.14
C ASP A 137 -5.38 -5.48 -24.48
N GLY A 138 -5.30 -4.17 -24.78
CA GLY A 138 -6.19 -3.16 -24.22
C GLY A 138 -5.79 -2.67 -22.82
N GLU A 139 -4.54 -2.91 -22.41
CA GLU A 139 -4.03 -2.47 -21.09
C GLU A 139 -4.03 -0.95 -21.00
N ARG A 140 -4.58 -0.42 -19.88
CA ARG A 140 -4.59 1.01 -19.55
C ARG A 140 -3.80 1.36 -18.33
N GLY A 141 -3.66 0.44 -17.39
CA GLY A 141 -2.90 0.67 -16.18
C GLY A 141 -3.01 -0.43 -15.15
N ALA A 142 -2.43 -0.19 -13.98
CA ALA A 142 -2.34 -1.17 -12.90
C ALA A 142 -2.47 -0.53 -11.52
N ILE A 143 -3.05 -1.28 -10.58
CA ILE A 143 -3.22 -0.87 -9.18
C ILE A 143 -2.62 -1.94 -8.27
N VAL A 144 -1.83 -1.50 -7.28
CA VAL A 144 -1.26 -2.38 -6.26
C VAL A 144 -1.73 -1.90 -4.87
N ASN A 145 -2.35 -2.81 -4.13
CA ASN A 145 -2.77 -2.56 -2.75
C ASN A 145 -1.80 -3.17 -1.75
N THR A 146 -1.79 -2.65 -0.53
CA THR A 146 -0.98 -3.17 0.58
C THR A 146 -1.88 -3.82 1.62
N ALA A 147 -1.83 -5.15 1.70
CA ALA A 147 -2.41 -5.93 2.79
C ALA A 147 -1.39 -6.11 3.93
N SER A 148 -1.32 -7.30 4.49
CA SER A 148 -0.35 -7.76 5.50
C SER A 148 -0.50 -9.26 5.66
N LEU A 149 0.53 -9.95 6.16
CA LEU A 149 0.40 -11.30 6.70
C LEU A 149 -0.68 -11.38 7.78
N ALA A 150 -0.88 -10.31 8.55
CA ALA A 150 -1.94 -10.26 9.56
C ALA A 150 -3.35 -10.44 8.98
N GLY A 151 -3.56 -10.19 7.69
CA GLY A 151 -4.83 -10.50 7.00
C GLY A 151 -5.04 -11.99 6.74
N ILE A 152 -3.99 -12.83 6.89
CA ILE A 152 -4.00 -14.28 6.69
C ILE A 152 -3.74 -15.01 8.02
N GLU A 153 -2.78 -14.53 8.80
CA GLU A 153 -2.22 -15.17 9.99
C GLU A 153 -2.15 -14.17 11.15
N GLY A 154 -3.30 -13.55 11.50
CA GLY A 154 -3.36 -12.53 12.54
C GLY A 154 -2.97 -13.03 13.92
N GLN A 155 -2.29 -12.17 14.69
CA GLN A 155 -1.85 -12.44 16.05
C GLN A 155 -2.89 -11.97 17.09
N ILE A 156 -2.71 -12.41 18.34
CA ILE A 156 -3.50 -11.96 19.48
C ILE A 156 -3.45 -10.43 19.56
N GLY A 157 -4.62 -9.79 19.61
CA GLY A 157 -4.79 -8.34 19.66
C GLY A 157 -4.94 -7.67 18.31
N GLN A 158 -4.76 -8.37 17.19
CA GLN A 158 -4.81 -7.75 15.86
C GLN A 158 -6.19 -7.81 15.18
N ILE A 159 -7.29 -8.05 15.92
CA ILE A 159 -8.60 -8.29 15.29
C ILE A 159 -9.02 -7.16 14.33
N ALA A 160 -8.87 -5.90 14.71
CA ALA A 160 -9.21 -4.76 13.84
C ALA A 160 -8.27 -4.69 12.62
N TYR A 161 -6.96 -4.80 12.86
CA TYR A 161 -5.95 -4.76 11.81
C TYR A 161 -6.09 -5.93 10.85
N SER A 162 -6.22 -7.15 11.37
CA SER A 162 -6.43 -8.36 10.57
C SER A 162 -7.69 -8.32 9.75
N SER A 163 -8.81 -7.84 10.31
CA SER A 163 -10.07 -7.65 9.59
C SER A 163 -9.88 -6.66 8.42
N SER A 164 -9.21 -5.54 8.66
CA SER A 164 -8.96 -4.55 7.61
C SER A 164 -8.10 -5.11 6.47
N LYS A 165 -7.00 -5.82 6.81
CA LYS A 165 -6.07 -6.37 5.81
C LYS A 165 -6.63 -7.63 5.13
N GLY A 166 -7.44 -8.43 5.83
CA GLY A 166 -8.23 -9.51 5.23
C GLY A 166 -9.25 -8.98 4.23
N GLY A 167 -9.89 -7.83 4.52
CA GLY A 167 -10.78 -7.14 3.58
C GLY A 167 -10.06 -6.69 2.31
N VAL A 168 -8.83 -6.15 2.43
CA VAL A 168 -7.99 -5.78 1.27
C VAL A 168 -7.66 -7.01 0.41
N ILE A 169 -7.33 -8.14 1.05
CA ILE A 169 -7.11 -9.42 0.36
C ILE A 169 -8.39 -9.84 -0.38
N GLY A 170 -9.54 -9.80 0.32
CA GLY A 170 -10.83 -10.24 -0.22
C GLY A 170 -11.32 -9.41 -1.41
N MET A 171 -11.00 -8.10 -1.48
CA MET A 171 -11.41 -7.27 -2.61
C MET A 171 -10.50 -7.40 -3.84
N THR A 172 -9.32 -8.01 -3.74
CA THR A 172 -8.31 -8.04 -4.82
C THR A 172 -8.83 -8.73 -6.07
N LEU A 173 -9.27 -9.97 -5.98
CA LEU A 173 -9.74 -10.73 -7.14
C LEU A 173 -11.05 -10.19 -7.74
N PRO A 174 -12.08 -9.83 -6.94
CA PRO A 174 -13.26 -9.15 -7.48
C PRO A 174 -12.94 -7.87 -8.24
N ALA A 175 -12.07 -6.98 -7.68
CA ALA A 175 -11.66 -5.76 -8.35
C ALA A 175 -10.91 -6.03 -9.66
N ALA A 176 -10.01 -7.01 -9.68
CA ALA A 176 -9.29 -7.41 -10.90
C ALA A 176 -10.26 -7.90 -11.99
N ARG A 177 -11.30 -8.64 -11.63
CA ARG A 177 -12.32 -9.12 -12.56
C ARG A 177 -13.23 -8.00 -13.09
N ASP A 178 -13.67 -7.11 -12.20
CA ASP A 178 -14.50 -5.97 -12.59
C ASP A 178 -13.76 -5.03 -13.53
N LEU A 179 -12.49 -4.76 -13.24
CA LEU A 179 -11.68 -3.80 -13.97
C LEU A 179 -11.01 -4.39 -15.23
N ALA A 180 -11.07 -5.70 -15.44
CA ALA A 180 -10.61 -6.34 -16.68
C ALA A 180 -11.32 -5.77 -17.92
N ALA A 181 -12.61 -5.43 -17.81
CA ALA A 181 -13.40 -4.82 -18.89
C ALA A 181 -12.85 -3.45 -19.35
N VAL A 182 -12.07 -2.79 -18.50
CA VAL A 182 -11.47 -1.47 -18.78
C VAL A 182 -9.95 -1.50 -18.82
N GLY A 183 -9.34 -2.68 -18.91
CA GLY A 183 -7.90 -2.85 -19.10
C GLY A 183 -7.05 -2.44 -17.91
N VAL A 184 -7.53 -2.60 -16.67
CA VAL A 184 -6.79 -2.28 -15.45
C VAL A 184 -6.55 -3.54 -14.62
N THR A 185 -5.29 -3.82 -14.30
CA THR A 185 -4.93 -4.93 -13.41
C THR A 185 -4.94 -4.49 -11.94
N VAL A 186 -5.27 -5.42 -11.04
CA VAL A 186 -5.28 -5.17 -9.60
C VAL A 186 -4.59 -6.32 -8.87
N ASN A 187 -3.53 -6.01 -8.15
CA ASN A 187 -2.82 -6.96 -7.31
C ASN A 187 -2.65 -6.41 -5.89
N THR A 188 -2.32 -7.29 -4.96
CA THR A 188 -2.09 -6.93 -3.56
C THR A 188 -0.78 -7.53 -3.08
N ILE A 189 0.03 -6.74 -2.39
CA ILE A 189 1.19 -7.24 -1.65
C ILE A 189 0.77 -7.47 -0.20
N ALA A 190 1.13 -8.62 0.35
CA ALA A 190 0.96 -8.96 1.76
C ALA A 190 2.35 -9.04 2.44
N PRO A 191 2.84 -7.92 3.00
CA PRO A 191 4.13 -7.89 3.67
C PRO A 191 4.13 -8.71 4.96
N GLY A 192 5.29 -9.33 5.24
CA GLY A 192 5.68 -9.77 6.56
C GLY A 192 6.20 -8.62 7.41
N ILE A 193 7.29 -8.85 8.13
CA ILE A 193 7.92 -7.81 8.95
C ILE A 193 8.99 -7.13 8.09
N LEU A 194 8.71 -5.91 7.68
CA LEU A 194 9.62 -5.06 6.89
C LEU A 194 10.11 -3.92 7.76
N GLU A 195 11.39 -3.57 7.60
CA GLU A 195 11.99 -2.44 8.30
C GLU A 195 11.35 -1.13 7.85
N THR A 196 10.78 -0.41 8.81
CA THR A 196 10.14 0.89 8.61
C THR A 196 10.46 1.80 9.80
N PRO A 197 10.33 3.12 9.66
CA PRO A 197 10.59 4.06 10.76
C PRO A 197 9.77 3.82 12.04
N ILE A 198 8.71 3.03 11.97
CA ILE A 198 7.86 2.70 13.13
C ILE A 198 8.62 1.97 14.25
N TYR A 199 9.72 1.30 13.93
CA TYR A 199 10.54 0.56 14.91
C TYR A 199 11.57 1.43 15.61
N GLY A 200 11.70 2.72 15.22
CA GLY A 200 12.65 3.66 15.80
C GLY A 200 14.10 3.42 15.41
N GLU A 201 15.01 4.14 16.08
CA GLU A 201 16.46 4.11 15.87
C GLU A 201 17.18 3.94 17.21
N GLY A 202 18.46 3.49 17.17
CA GLY A 202 19.33 3.30 18.35
C GLY A 202 19.39 1.85 18.83
N GLU A 203 20.23 1.58 19.85
CA GLU A 203 20.55 0.21 20.32
C GLU A 203 19.31 -0.59 20.71
N GLY A 204 18.37 0.00 21.45
CA GLY A 204 17.13 -0.68 21.84
C GLY A 204 16.22 -1.03 20.65
N ALA A 205 16.23 -0.22 19.60
CA ALA A 205 15.50 -0.50 18.36
C ALA A 205 16.15 -1.67 17.60
N GLU A 206 17.46 -1.75 17.56
CA GLU A 206 18.19 -2.84 16.89
C GLU A 206 17.95 -4.19 17.58
N GLU A 207 18.00 -4.24 18.92
CA GLU A 207 17.63 -5.45 19.65
C GLU A 207 16.18 -5.87 19.40
N PHE A 208 15.26 -4.90 19.29
CA PHE A 208 13.87 -5.18 18.98
C PHE A 208 13.72 -5.73 17.55
N LYS A 209 14.38 -5.13 16.57
CA LYS A 209 14.40 -5.61 15.17
C LYS A 209 14.99 -7.03 15.08
N GLN A 210 16.07 -7.34 15.82
CA GLN A 210 16.64 -8.69 15.87
C GLN A 210 15.65 -9.73 16.42
N ARG A 211 14.90 -9.38 17.46
CA ARG A 211 13.83 -10.26 18.00
C ARG A 211 12.73 -10.49 16.99
N LEU A 212 12.32 -9.46 16.25
CA LEU A 212 11.34 -9.56 15.17
C LEU A 212 11.85 -10.41 13.99
N ALA A 213 13.15 -10.39 13.71
CA ALA A 213 13.78 -11.16 12.64
C ALA A 213 13.98 -12.65 13.02
N ALA A 214 14.02 -12.99 14.31
CA ALA A 214 14.33 -14.33 14.79
C ALA A 214 13.43 -15.45 14.19
N PRO A 215 12.10 -15.28 14.02
CA PRO A 215 11.24 -16.29 13.43
C PRO A 215 11.30 -16.34 11.89
N ILE A 216 11.98 -15.41 11.22
CA ILE A 216 12.09 -15.38 9.75
C ILE A 216 13.04 -16.48 9.30
N PRO A 217 12.59 -17.46 8.49
CA PRO A 217 13.44 -18.56 8.04
C PRO A 217 14.65 -18.10 7.22
N PHE A 218 14.43 -17.34 6.14
CA PHE A 218 15.47 -16.82 5.26
C PHE A 218 14.95 -15.68 4.37
N PRO A 219 15.74 -14.61 4.18
CA PRO A 219 16.98 -14.28 4.88
C PRO A 219 16.72 -13.93 6.37
N LYS A 220 17.70 -14.15 7.24
CA LYS A 220 17.61 -13.94 8.71
C LYS A 220 17.68 -12.44 9.06
N ARG A 221 16.76 -11.66 8.56
CA ARG A 221 16.63 -10.22 8.78
C ARG A 221 15.20 -9.76 8.48
N LEU A 222 14.84 -8.57 8.88
CA LEU A 222 13.65 -7.90 8.36
C LEU A 222 13.79 -7.66 6.85
N GLY A 223 12.68 -7.70 6.14
CA GLY A 223 12.66 -7.22 4.76
C GLY A 223 12.88 -5.71 4.72
N THR A 224 13.32 -5.17 3.59
CA THR A 224 13.52 -3.73 3.42
C THR A 224 12.33 -3.10 2.71
N ALA A 225 12.08 -1.80 2.98
CA ALA A 225 11.06 -1.05 2.24
C ALA A 225 11.36 -1.00 0.73
N GLY A 226 12.66 -0.99 0.33
CA GLY A 226 13.06 -1.06 -1.08
C GLY A 226 12.71 -2.39 -1.75
N GLU A 227 12.71 -3.52 -1.03
CA GLU A 227 12.25 -4.80 -1.57
C GLU A 227 10.75 -4.76 -1.88
N PHE A 228 9.95 -4.11 -1.02
CA PHE A 228 8.55 -3.86 -1.27
C PHE A 228 8.33 -2.96 -2.50
N GLY A 229 9.06 -1.84 -2.61
CA GLY A 229 8.96 -0.91 -3.75
C GLY A 229 9.26 -1.61 -5.08
N ARG A 230 10.33 -2.41 -5.14
CA ARG A 230 10.65 -3.21 -6.34
C ARG A 230 9.56 -4.22 -6.70
N LEU A 231 8.96 -4.89 -5.70
CA LEU A 231 7.84 -5.81 -5.97
C LEU A 231 6.61 -5.05 -6.45
N ALA A 232 6.29 -3.90 -5.86
CA ALA A 232 5.18 -3.05 -6.32
C ALA A 232 5.40 -2.62 -7.77
N ARG A 233 6.61 -2.17 -8.12
CA ARG A 233 6.99 -1.85 -9.50
C ARG A 233 6.80 -3.05 -10.44
N ALA A 234 7.31 -4.22 -10.08
CA ALA A 234 7.17 -5.42 -10.90
C ALA A 234 5.70 -5.79 -11.16
N LEU A 235 4.83 -5.67 -10.14
CA LEU A 235 3.40 -5.93 -10.29
C LEU A 235 2.68 -4.88 -11.16
N LEU A 236 3.19 -3.66 -11.26
CA LEU A 236 2.70 -2.65 -12.19
C LEU A 236 3.18 -2.89 -13.63
N GLU A 237 4.39 -3.45 -13.81
CA GLU A 237 5.00 -3.70 -15.12
C GLU A 237 4.52 -5.02 -15.77
N ILE A 238 4.19 -6.05 -14.96
CA ILE A 238 3.86 -7.40 -15.47
C ILE A 238 2.34 -7.56 -15.57
N SER A 239 1.78 -7.30 -16.74
CA SER A 239 0.34 -7.28 -17.01
C SER A 239 -0.36 -8.64 -16.81
N TYR A 240 0.37 -9.76 -16.96
CA TYR A 240 -0.21 -11.11 -16.82
C TYR A 240 -0.40 -11.54 -15.35
N VAL A 241 0.14 -10.78 -14.39
CA VAL A 241 -0.16 -10.93 -12.95
C VAL A 241 -1.35 -10.06 -12.62
N ASN A 242 -2.52 -10.66 -12.42
CA ASN A 242 -3.76 -9.93 -12.17
C ASN A 242 -4.67 -10.71 -11.18
N GLY A 243 -5.11 -10.05 -10.14
CA GLY A 243 -5.95 -10.63 -9.09
C GLY A 243 -5.19 -11.40 -8.01
N GLU A 244 -3.86 -11.26 -7.95
CA GLU A 244 -2.99 -12.04 -7.07
C GLU A 244 -2.70 -11.30 -5.75
N VAL A 245 -2.50 -12.08 -4.69
CA VAL A 245 -2.03 -11.63 -3.38
C VAL A 245 -0.63 -12.19 -3.14
N VAL A 246 0.38 -11.36 -3.36
CA VAL A 246 1.79 -11.77 -3.29
C VAL A 246 2.35 -11.52 -1.90
N ARG A 247 2.82 -12.59 -1.24
CA ARG A 247 3.52 -12.50 0.04
C ARG A 247 4.97 -12.06 -0.17
N ILE A 248 5.45 -11.13 0.69
CA ILE A 248 6.87 -10.75 0.79
C ILE A 248 7.28 -10.83 2.26
N ASP A 249 7.75 -11.99 2.72
CA ASP A 249 7.80 -12.31 4.14
C ASP A 249 8.98 -13.19 4.60
N GLY A 250 9.91 -13.52 3.71
CA GLY A 250 11.03 -14.40 4.07
C GLY A 250 10.61 -15.79 4.56
N ALA A 251 9.45 -16.28 4.09
CA ALA A 251 8.79 -17.53 4.53
C ALA A 251 8.29 -17.51 5.98
N LEU A 252 8.17 -16.32 6.60
CA LEU A 252 7.59 -16.17 7.92
C LEU A 252 6.15 -16.70 7.96
N ARG A 253 5.81 -17.38 9.05
CA ARG A 253 4.43 -17.65 9.47
C ARG A 253 4.24 -17.02 10.85
N MET A 254 3.23 -16.17 10.97
CA MET A 254 3.05 -15.41 12.21
C MET A 254 2.62 -16.35 13.34
N PRO A 255 3.37 -16.41 14.45
CA PRO A 255 2.93 -17.15 15.63
C PRO A 255 1.72 -16.44 16.26
N PRO A 256 0.93 -17.14 17.12
CA PRO A 256 -0.19 -16.51 17.83
C PRO A 256 0.19 -15.32 18.71
N LYS A 257 1.47 -15.28 19.13
CA LYS A 257 2.08 -14.22 19.97
C LYS A 257 3.47 -13.88 19.46
#